data_42a92286275988ad2c551a56bfb79228
#
_entry.id   42a92286275988ad2c551a56bfb79228
#
_cell.length_a   1.000
_cell.length_b   1.000
_cell.length_c   1.000
_cell.angle_alpha   90.00
_cell.angle_beta   90.00
_cell.angle_gamma   90.00
#
_symmetry.space_group_name_H-M   'P 1'
#
loop_
_entity.id
_entity.type
_entity.pdbx_description
1 polymer ?
#
loop_
_entity_poly.entity_id
_entity_poly.type
_entity_poly.pdbx_seq_one_letter_code
_entity_poly.pdbx_strand_id
1 'polypeptide(L)'
;MSHDKKIQRGFFTYKRGGLFMSTVTEQPIVGNVHSIESFGSVDGPGVRFIVFMQGCRMRCQFCHNPDTWKINDPKAKKRTADDVLKEALNYKSYWGKKGGITVSGGEPLLQIDFLIDLFKKAKEIGVNTTLDSCGKPFTFEEPFFSKFEELMQYTDLVLFDIKQIDDQKHKELTGQSNDNILELAKYLSDINKPVWIRHVLVPFRSDYDEYLIRLDKFIKTLKNVDKVEILPYHTMGKYKWEEMGLKYPLEGIEPPTDDRIANAKKILHTEEYKGYLKR
;
A
#
# COMPACT_ATOMS: atom_id res chain seq x y z
N MET A 1 7.63 39.16 8.26
CA MET A 1 7.81 39.20 6.79
C MET A 1 9.01 38.35 6.46
N SER A 2 8.78 37.09 6.11
CA SER A 2 9.83 36.13 5.70
C SER A 2 9.50 35.72 4.26
N HIS A 3 10.44 36.01 3.34
CA HIS A 3 10.30 35.69 1.93
C HIS A 3 10.78 34.26 1.67
N ASP A 4 9.82 33.41 1.32
CA ASP A 4 10.12 32.10 0.72
C ASP A 4 10.79 32.28 -0.65
N LYS A 5 12.08 31.92 -0.73
CA LYS A 5 12.80 31.80 -2.00
C LYS A 5 12.51 30.44 -2.61
N LYS A 6 11.54 30.37 -3.52
CA LYS A 6 11.44 29.24 -4.47
C LYS A 6 12.65 29.27 -5.41
N ILE A 7 13.44 28.18 -5.38
CA ILE A 7 14.53 27.97 -6.34
C ILE A 7 13.90 27.57 -7.67
N GLN A 8 13.91 28.52 -8.63
CA GLN A 8 13.52 28.26 -10.01
C GLN A 8 14.75 27.77 -10.80
N ARG A 9 14.67 26.53 -11.31
CA ARG A 9 15.64 26.05 -12.32
C ARG A 9 15.14 26.48 -13.70
N GLY A 10 15.77 27.48 -14.31
CA GLY A 10 15.47 27.96 -15.65
C GLY A 10 16.48 27.45 -16.68
N PHE A 11 16.00 27.04 -17.86
CA PHE A 11 16.85 26.80 -19.03
C PHE A 11 16.84 28.04 -19.92
N PHE A 12 18.04 28.44 -20.40
CA PHE A 12 18.21 29.57 -21.32
C PHE A 12 18.22 29.08 -22.76
N THR A 13 17.32 29.59 -23.59
CA THR A 13 17.42 29.45 -25.05
C THR A 13 17.64 30.78 -25.69
N TYR A 14 18.64 30.87 -26.59
CA TYR A 14 19.00 32.11 -27.29
C TYR A 14 18.28 32.15 -28.65
N LYS A 15 17.36 33.11 -28.83
CA LYS A 15 16.84 33.52 -30.14
C LYS A 15 17.15 35.01 -30.34
N ARG A 16 17.57 35.39 -31.56
CA ARG A 16 17.88 36.78 -31.94
C ARG A 16 16.74 37.71 -31.49
N GLY A 17 17.00 38.56 -30.50
CA GLY A 17 16.10 39.67 -30.12
C GLY A 17 15.65 39.76 -28.66
N GLY A 18 16.07 38.86 -27.75
CA GLY A 18 15.76 39.00 -26.33
C GLY A 18 15.95 37.71 -25.52
N LEU A 19 16.25 37.86 -24.24
CA LEU A 19 16.38 36.79 -23.28
C LEU A 19 14.96 36.52 -22.73
N PHE A 20 14.32 35.44 -23.17
CA PHE A 20 13.06 35.00 -22.56
C PHE A 20 13.32 33.91 -21.53
N MET A 21 13.04 34.18 -20.26
CA MET A 21 12.91 33.14 -19.23
C MET A 21 11.60 32.40 -19.41
N SER A 22 11.61 31.22 -20.00
CA SER A 22 10.45 30.36 -19.92
C SER A 22 10.50 29.64 -18.56
N THR A 23 9.65 30.03 -17.64
CA THR A 23 9.36 29.23 -16.45
C THR A 23 8.57 28.01 -16.94
N VAL A 24 9.21 26.86 -17.03
CA VAL A 24 8.49 25.59 -17.14
C VAL A 24 7.83 25.40 -15.78
N THR A 25 6.57 25.76 -15.65
CA THR A 25 5.76 25.33 -14.52
C THR A 25 5.54 23.83 -14.69
N GLU A 26 6.32 23.03 -13.96
CA GLU A 26 6.01 21.60 -13.88
C GLU A 26 4.57 21.44 -13.43
N GLN A 27 3.78 20.70 -14.22
CA GLN A 27 2.41 20.41 -13.85
C GLN A 27 2.43 19.61 -12.54
N PRO A 28 1.54 19.95 -11.58
CA PRO A 28 1.51 19.25 -10.32
C PRO A 28 1.22 17.76 -10.54
N ILE A 29 1.95 16.90 -9.83
CA ILE A 29 1.70 15.46 -9.84
C ILE A 29 0.34 15.22 -9.20
N VAL A 30 -0.53 14.50 -9.92
CA VAL A 30 -1.90 14.24 -9.51
C VAL A 30 -2.14 12.76 -9.31
N GLY A 31 -2.61 12.37 -8.13
CA GLY A 31 -3.07 11.01 -7.83
C GLY A 31 -4.57 10.85 -8.11
N ASN A 32 -4.94 9.65 -8.60
CA ASN A 32 -6.32 9.23 -8.70
C ASN A 32 -6.72 8.58 -7.36
N VAL A 33 -7.42 9.33 -6.52
CA VAL A 33 -7.88 8.90 -5.20
C VAL A 33 -9.30 8.36 -5.30
N HIS A 34 -9.52 7.13 -4.82
CA HIS A 34 -10.85 6.52 -4.74
C HIS A 34 -11.64 7.13 -3.56
N SER A 35 -11.10 7.02 -2.36
CA SER A 35 -11.74 7.48 -1.13
C SER A 35 -10.72 7.77 -0.04
N ILE A 36 -11.19 8.35 1.05
CA ILE A 36 -10.42 8.70 2.24
C ILE A 36 -11.14 8.17 3.47
N GLU A 37 -10.37 7.63 4.42
CA GLU A 37 -10.81 7.30 5.78
C GLU A 37 -9.96 8.06 6.79
N SER A 38 -10.59 8.84 7.66
CA SER A 38 -9.85 9.76 8.55
C SER A 38 -9.45 9.17 9.90
N PHE A 39 -10.00 8.00 10.26
CA PHE A 39 -9.80 7.36 11.57
C PHE A 39 -9.48 5.87 11.50
N GLY A 40 -8.62 5.45 10.56
CA GLY A 40 -8.17 4.05 10.48
C GLY A 40 -7.40 3.64 11.72
N SER A 41 -7.77 2.53 12.31
CA SER A 41 -7.14 1.99 13.54
C SER A 41 -6.38 0.67 13.30
N VAL A 42 -6.51 0.09 12.10
CA VAL A 42 -5.94 -1.22 11.74
C VAL A 42 -4.95 -1.15 10.57
N ASP A 43 -4.74 0.02 10.01
CA ASP A 43 -3.93 0.23 8.80
C ASP A 43 -2.56 0.85 9.11
N GLY A 44 -1.94 0.38 10.17
CA GLY A 44 -0.64 0.82 10.66
C GLY A 44 -0.67 1.24 12.13
N PRO A 45 0.44 1.79 12.66
CA PRO A 45 0.53 2.18 14.07
C PRO A 45 -0.29 3.44 14.36
N GLY A 46 -0.97 3.46 15.51
CA GLY A 46 -1.79 4.60 15.96
C GLY A 46 -3.05 4.81 15.11
N VAL A 47 -3.59 6.01 15.14
CA VAL A 47 -4.71 6.41 14.27
C VAL A 47 -4.16 6.93 12.96
N ARG A 48 -4.73 6.48 11.83
CA ARG A 48 -4.24 6.78 10.49
C ARG A 48 -5.27 7.58 9.69
N PHE A 49 -4.76 8.53 8.93
CA PHE A 49 -5.49 9.08 7.78
C PHE A 49 -5.16 8.22 6.57
N ILE A 50 -6.16 7.51 6.04
CA ILE A 50 -5.97 6.54 4.98
C ILE A 50 -6.41 7.13 3.65
N VAL A 51 -5.55 7.02 2.64
CA VAL A 51 -5.83 7.41 1.27
C VAL A 51 -5.94 6.14 0.43
N PHE A 52 -7.14 5.82 -0.05
CA PHE A 52 -7.36 4.69 -0.94
C PHE A 52 -7.17 5.12 -2.39
N MET A 53 -6.17 4.55 -3.05
CA MET A 53 -5.86 4.86 -4.44
C MET A 53 -6.76 4.09 -5.40
N GLN A 54 -7.05 4.68 -6.53
CA GLN A 54 -7.76 4.05 -7.64
C GLN A 54 -6.77 3.29 -8.53
N GLY A 55 -7.17 2.10 -8.99
CA GLY A 55 -6.41 1.23 -9.88
C GLY A 55 -5.78 0.03 -9.18
N CYS A 56 -6.09 -1.17 -9.68
CA CYS A 56 -5.46 -2.42 -9.25
C CYS A 56 -5.45 -3.43 -10.39
N ARG A 57 -4.33 -4.12 -10.59
CA ARG A 57 -4.22 -5.18 -11.59
C ARG A 57 -4.59 -6.57 -11.04
N MET A 58 -4.64 -6.71 -9.73
CA MET A 58 -5.07 -7.96 -9.11
C MET A 58 -6.58 -8.13 -9.17
N ARG A 59 -7.04 -9.38 -9.12
CA ARG A 59 -8.45 -9.79 -9.12
C ARG A 59 -8.69 -10.76 -7.97
N CYS A 60 -8.33 -10.31 -6.77
CA CYS A 60 -8.48 -11.14 -5.57
C CYS A 60 -9.94 -11.53 -5.37
N GLN A 61 -10.20 -12.84 -5.21
CA GLN A 61 -11.55 -13.37 -5.03
C GLN A 61 -12.27 -12.81 -3.79
N PHE A 62 -11.48 -12.36 -2.79
CA PHE A 62 -11.97 -11.78 -1.53
C PHE A 62 -11.88 -10.25 -1.49
N CYS A 63 -11.73 -9.58 -2.62
CA CYS A 63 -11.50 -8.13 -2.63
C CYS A 63 -12.67 -7.38 -1.99
N HIS A 64 -12.37 -6.52 -1.00
CA HIS A 64 -13.37 -5.66 -0.37
C HIS A 64 -13.64 -4.38 -1.17
N ASN A 65 -12.72 -4.01 -2.07
CA ASN A 65 -12.80 -2.79 -2.86
C ASN A 65 -12.65 -3.08 -4.37
N PRO A 66 -13.51 -3.94 -4.98
CA PRO A 66 -13.44 -4.23 -6.41
C PRO A 66 -13.70 -2.97 -7.27
N ASP A 67 -14.39 -1.99 -6.72
CA ASP A 67 -14.62 -0.65 -7.27
C ASP A 67 -13.32 0.14 -7.50
N THR A 68 -12.22 -0.22 -6.84
CA THR A 68 -10.89 0.36 -7.09
C THR A 68 -10.14 -0.27 -8.28
N TRP A 69 -10.63 -1.33 -8.90
CA TRP A 69 -9.84 -2.07 -9.91
C TRP A 69 -9.55 -1.29 -11.18
N LYS A 70 -10.51 -0.47 -11.63
CA LYS A 70 -10.40 0.22 -12.90
C LYS A 70 -9.31 1.30 -12.84
N ILE A 71 -8.27 1.12 -13.64
CA ILE A 71 -7.21 2.12 -13.80
C ILE A 71 -7.83 3.31 -14.57
N ASN A 72 -7.55 4.54 -14.12
CA ASN A 72 -8.10 5.76 -14.71
C ASN A 72 -9.63 5.83 -14.73
N ASP A 73 -10.29 5.39 -13.65
CA ASP A 73 -11.74 5.57 -13.51
C ASP A 73 -12.08 7.07 -13.49
N PRO A 74 -13.00 7.55 -14.34
CA PRO A 74 -13.40 8.96 -14.34
C PRO A 74 -14.10 9.40 -13.04
N LYS A 75 -14.57 8.45 -12.21
CA LYS A 75 -15.13 8.73 -10.89
C LYS A 75 -14.05 8.98 -9.82
N ALA A 76 -12.80 8.60 -10.08
CA ALA A 76 -11.71 8.85 -9.14
C ALA A 76 -11.46 10.34 -8.98
N LYS A 77 -11.26 10.77 -7.73
CA LYS A 77 -10.94 12.16 -7.41
C LYS A 77 -9.48 12.43 -7.71
N LYS A 78 -9.24 13.37 -8.61
CA LYS A 78 -7.88 13.84 -8.87
C LYS A 78 -7.43 14.77 -7.75
N ARG A 79 -6.35 14.41 -7.07
CA ARG A 79 -5.82 15.15 -5.92
C ARG A 79 -4.31 15.36 -6.05
N THR A 80 -3.84 16.53 -5.69
CA THR A 80 -2.40 16.76 -5.48
C THR A 80 -1.99 16.27 -4.08
N ALA A 81 -0.68 16.08 -3.86
CA ALA A 81 -0.16 15.78 -2.53
C ALA A 81 -0.52 16.89 -1.52
N ASP A 82 -0.45 18.14 -1.94
CA ASP A 82 -0.80 19.28 -1.09
C ASP A 82 -2.29 19.27 -0.67
N ASP A 83 -3.21 18.90 -1.58
CA ASP A 83 -4.63 18.76 -1.24
C ASP A 83 -4.85 17.67 -0.20
N VAL A 84 -4.19 16.51 -0.38
CA VAL A 84 -4.29 15.39 0.54
C VAL A 84 -3.73 15.75 1.92
N LEU A 85 -2.53 16.36 1.96
CA LEU A 85 -1.90 16.77 3.21
C LEU A 85 -2.71 17.83 3.95
N LYS A 86 -3.24 18.83 3.23
CA LYS A 86 -4.10 19.85 3.82
C LYS A 86 -5.32 19.24 4.52
N GLU A 87 -5.95 18.25 3.90
CA GLU A 87 -7.10 17.57 4.50
C GLU A 87 -6.66 16.71 5.69
N ALA A 88 -5.58 15.91 5.53
CA ALA A 88 -5.07 15.03 6.56
C ALA A 88 -4.68 15.77 7.85
N LEU A 89 -4.07 16.94 7.72
CA LEU A 89 -3.64 17.75 8.87
C LEU A 89 -4.79 18.25 9.75
N ASN A 90 -6.03 18.30 9.26
CA ASN A 90 -7.20 18.58 10.09
C ASN A 90 -7.43 17.51 11.17
N TYR A 91 -6.89 16.30 10.96
CA TYR A 91 -7.03 15.15 11.86
C TYR A 91 -5.75 14.87 12.66
N LYS A 92 -4.71 15.68 12.53
CA LYS A 92 -3.39 15.47 13.16
C LYS A 92 -3.47 15.31 14.69
N SER A 93 -4.39 16.00 15.35
CA SER A 93 -4.59 15.89 16.81
C SER A 93 -4.98 14.50 17.31
N TYR A 94 -5.58 13.68 16.44
CA TYR A 94 -6.01 12.32 16.75
C TYR A 94 -4.92 11.26 16.53
N TRP A 95 -3.85 11.59 15.82
CA TRP A 95 -2.80 10.62 15.48
C TRP A 95 -1.93 10.17 16.64
N GLY A 96 -1.90 10.96 17.73
CA GLY A 96 -1.00 10.71 18.85
C GLY A 96 0.47 10.72 18.40
N LYS A 97 1.29 9.89 19.06
CA LYS A 97 2.73 9.82 18.78
C LYS A 97 3.09 8.90 17.61
N LYS A 98 2.22 7.92 17.29
CA LYS A 98 2.51 6.84 16.33
C LYS A 98 1.71 6.94 15.03
N GLY A 99 0.63 7.71 15.02
CA GLY A 99 -0.24 7.85 13.86
C GLY A 99 0.37 8.68 12.73
N GLY A 100 -0.38 8.81 11.64
CA GLY A 100 0.06 9.53 10.45
C GLY A 100 -0.78 9.20 9.21
N ILE A 101 -0.16 9.12 8.05
CA ILE A 101 -0.82 8.82 6.79
C ILE A 101 -0.51 7.39 6.35
N THR A 102 -1.54 6.66 5.90
CA THR A 102 -1.41 5.39 5.18
C THR A 102 -1.96 5.55 3.77
N VAL A 103 -1.20 5.13 2.77
CA VAL A 103 -1.70 5.03 1.41
C VAL A 103 -1.95 3.57 1.07
N SER A 104 -3.20 3.25 0.74
CA SER A 104 -3.75 1.94 0.48
C SER A 104 -4.66 1.99 -0.76
N GLY A 105 -5.67 1.12 -0.86
CA GLY A 105 -6.75 1.18 -1.85
C GLY A 105 -6.77 0.04 -2.81
N GLY A 106 -6.60 0.32 -4.12
CA GLY A 106 -6.33 -0.69 -5.12
C GLY A 106 -4.91 -1.21 -4.97
N GLU A 107 -3.98 -0.68 -5.75
CA GLU A 107 -2.54 -0.91 -5.58
C GLU A 107 -1.80 0.43 -5.74
N PRO A 108 -1.34 1.02 -4.63
CA PRO A 108 -0.73 2.35 -4.65
C PRO A 108 0.50 2.47 -5.55
N LEU A 109 1.32 1.42 -5.65
CA LEU A 109 2.55 1.44 -6.46
C LEU A 109 2.28 1.66 -7.96
N LEU A 110 1.04 1.53 -8.44
CA LEU A 110 0.66 1.94 -9.80
C LEU A 110 0.75 3.46 -10.00
N GLN A 111 0.81 4.24 -8.93
CA GLN A 111 0.89 5.70 -8.94
C GLN A 111 2.11 6.20 -8.17
N ILE A 112 3.26 5.56 -8.43
CA ILE A 112 4.48 5.75 -7.64
C ILE A 112 4.97 7.20 -7.59
N ASP A 113 4.81 7.97 -8.68
CA ASP A 113 5.22 9.38 -8.71
C ASP A 113 4.41 10.24 -7.72
N PHE A 114 3.11 9.96 -7.61
CA PHE A 114 2.25 10.61 -6.62
C PHE A 114 2.61 10.20 -5.19
N LEU A 115 2.94 8.92 -4.96
CA LEU A 115 3.39 8.44 -3.65
C LEU A 115 4.67 9.14 -3.19
N ILE A 116 5.64 9.30 -4.10
CA ILE A 116 6.90 9.99 -3.81
C ILE A 116 6.62 11.44 -3.39
N ASP A 117 5.83 12.18 -4.18
CA ASP A 117 5.49 13.58 -3.87
C ASP A 117 4.76 13.69 -2.51
N LEU A 118 3.76 12.83 -2.28
CA LEU A 118 3.00 12.83 -1.03
C LEU A 118 3.86 12.48 0.18
N PHE A 119 4.66 11.40 0.11
CA PHE A 119 5.44 10.95 1.26
C PHE A 119 6.61 11.89 1.55
N LYS A 120 7.27 12.41 0.53
CA LYS A 120 8.32 13.41 0.69
C LYS A 120 7.81 14.64 1.42
N LYS A 121 6.70 15.22 0.98
CA LYS A 121 6.07 16.38 1.63
C LYS A 121 5.59 16.05 3.05
N ALA A 122 5.04 14.85 3.26
CA ALA A 122 4.65 14.39 4.59
C ALA A 122 5.85 14.33 5.55
N LYS A 123 7.00 13.83 5.09
CA LYS A 123 8.24 13.78 5.88
C LYS A 123 8.78 15.17 6.19
N GLU A 124 8.71 16.13 5.26
CA GLU A 124 9.14 17.53 5.48
C GLU A 124 8.40 18.20 6.66
N ILE A 125 7.14 17.78 6.94
CA ILE A 125 6.34 18.29 8.05
C ILE A 125 6.25 17.33 9.25
N GLY A 126 7.12 16.30 9.28
CA GLY A 126 7.25 15.35 10.38
C GLY A 126 6.07 14.38 10.52
N VAL A 127 5.38 14.05 9.43
CA VAL A 127 4.27 13.09 9.42
C VAL A 127 4.79 11.68 9.12
N ASN A 128 4.34 10.69 9.91
CA ASN A 128 4.65 9.28 9.68
C ASN A 128 3.89 8.75 8.46
N THR A 129 4.61 7.98 7.62
CA THR A 129 4.13 7.47 6.33
C THR A 129 4.11 5.95 6.32
N THR A 130 2.99 5.38 5.91
CA THR A 130 2.82 3.93 5.76
C THR A 130 2.31 3.62 4.35
N LEU A 131 2.98 2.70 3.68
CA LEU A 131 2.54 2.15 2.40
C LEU A 131 1.85 0.80 2.64
N ASP A 132 0.61 0.66 2.18
CA ASP A 132 -0.13 -0.59 2.19
C ASP A 132 -0.21 -1.15 0.78
N SER A 133 0.51 -2.22 0.50
CA SER A 133 0.70 -2.74 -0.85
C SER A 133 0.83 -4.26 -0.88
N CYS A 134 0.35 -4.86 -1.97
CA CYS A 134 0.66 -6.24 -2.30
C CYS A 134 1.97 -6.39 -3.09
N GLY A 135 2.61 -5.30 -3.49
CA GLY A 135 3.88 -5.31 -4.20
C GLY A 135 3.85 -5.76 -5.66
N LYS A 136 2.67 -6.04 -6.24
CA LYS A 136 2.59 -6.61 -7.60
C LYS A 136 3.24 -5.76 -8.70
N PRO A 137 3.24 -4.41 -8.66
CA PRO A 137 3.94 -3.59 -9.66
C PRO A 137 5.48 -3.62 -9.55
N PHE A 138 6.04 -4.16 -8.47
CA PHE A 138 7.49 -4.15 -8.25
C PHE A 138 8.25 -4.85 -9.37
N THR A 139 9.34 -4.23 -9.80
CA THR A 139 10.33 -4.77 -10.73
C THR A 139 11.66 -4.07 -10.49
N PHE A 140 12.77 -4.75 -10.79
CA PHE A 140 14.12 -4.17 -10.81
C PHE A 140 14.41 -3.40 -12.10
N GLU A 141 13.44 -3.30 -13.02
CA GLU A 141 13.61 -2.57 -14.26
C GLU A 141 13.44 -1.07 -14.06
N GLU A 142 14.26 -0.28 -14.78
CA GLU A 142 14.13 1.17 -14.82
C GLU A 142 12.96 1.62 -15.74
N PRO A 143 12.30 2.75 -15.46
CA PRO A 143 12.60 3.69 -14.38
C PRO A 143 11.89 3.38 -13.05
N PHE A 144 11.20 2.24 -12.93
CA PHE A 144 10.41 1.92 -11.74
C PHE A 144 11.31 1.73 -10.52
N PHE A 145 12.43 1.01 -10.68
CA PHE A 145 13.30 0.66 -9.55
C PHE A 145 13.89 1.89 -8.85
N SER A 146 14.47 2.83 -9.61
CA SER A 146 14.98 4.09 -9.04
C SER A 146 13.88 4.89 -8.31
N LYS A 147 12.65 4.92 -8.85
CA LYS A 147 11.53 5.56 -8.18
C LYS A 147 11.12 4.84 -6.90
N PHE A 148 11.18 3.50 -6.90
CA PHE A 148 10.87 2.72 -5.72
C PHE A 148 11.91 2.94 -4.61
N GLU A 149 13.20 3.01 -4.95
CA GLU A 149 14.24 3.35 -3.99
C GLU A 149 14.03 4.76 -3.40
N GLU A 150 13.66 5.74 -4.23
CA GLU A 150 13.31 7.08 -3.75
C GLU A 150 12.10 7.04 -2.81
N LEU A 151 11.03 6.32 -3.16
CA LEU A 151 9.84 6.17 -2.31
C LEU A 151 10.20 5.58 -0.96
N MET A 152 11.08 4.58 -0.92
CA MET A 152 11.49 3.93 0.33
C MET A 152 12.26 4.87 1.27
N GLN A 153 12.90 5.94 0.78
CA GLN A 153 13.52 6.96 1.64
C GLN A 153 12.49 7.72 2.48
N TYR A 154 11.27 7.86 1.97
CA TYR A 154 10.18 8.61 2.60
C TYR A 154 9.11 7.69 3.25
N THR A 155 9.28 6.37 3.20
CA THR A 155 8.35 5.39 3.78
C THR A 155 8.86 4.91 5.13
N ASP A 156 8.07 5.04 6.19
CA ASP A 156 8.44 4.56 7.53
C ASP A 156 8.09 3.08 7.74
N LEU A 157 7.00 2.62 7.17
CA LEU A 157 6.48 1.26 7.32
C LEU A 157 5.82 0.79 6.03
N VAL A 158 5.97 -0.49 5.72
CA VAL A 158 5.18 -1.15 4.67
C VAL A 158 4.26 -2.20 5.30
N LEU A 159 2.94 -2.06 5.12
CA LEU A 159 1.98 -3.13 5.32
C LEU A 159 2.02 -3.97 4.05
N PHE A 160 2.48 -5.20 4.18
CA PHE A 160 2.83 -6.01 3.03
C PHE A 160 2.00 -7.29 2.97
N ASP A 161 1.15 -7.36 1.95
CA ASP A 161 0.24 -8.48 1.77
C ASP A 161 0.90 -9.66 1.03
N ILE A 162 1.08 -10.79 1.70
CA ILE A 162 1.38 -12.07 1.04
C ILE A 162 0.11 -12.91 1.03
N LYS A 163 -0.62 -12.86 -0.08
CA LYS A 163 -1.97 -13.43 -0.19
C LYS A 163 -1.99 -14.95 -0.31
N GLN A 164 -0.96 -15.54 -0.92
CA GLN A 164 -0.72 -16.98 -1.00
C GLN A 164 0.75 -17.22 -1.37
N ILE A 165 1.39 -18.18 -0.70
CA ILE A 165 2.82 -18.48 -0.88
C ILE A 165 3.08 -19.38 -2.10
N ASP A 166 2.12 -20.20 -2.49
CA ASP A 166 2.19 -21.04 -3.68
C ASP A 166 1.79 -20.23 -4.91
N ASP A 167 2.62 -20.17 -5.94
CA ASP A 167 2.39 -19.34 -7.12
C ASP A 167 1.12 -19.74 -7.90
N GLN A 168 0.90 -21.04 -8.08
CA GLN A 168 -0.29 -21.50 -8.79
C GLN A 168 -1.57 -21.15 -8.02
N LYS A 169 -1.56 -21.37 -6.70
CA LYS A 169 -2.69 -21.00 -5.84
C LYS A 169 -2.85 -19.48 -5.71
N HIS A 170 -1.76 -18.74 -5.78
CA HIS A 170 -1.81 -17.29 -5.84
C HIS A 170 -2.48 -16.80 -7.14
N LYS A 171 -2.15 -17.39 -8.29
CA LYS A 171 -2.81 -17.08 -9.56
C LYS A 171 -4.30 -17.41 -9.52
N GLU A 172 -4.68 -18.56 -8.94
CA GLU A 172 -6.08 -18.93 -8.77
C GLU A 172 -6.84 -17.93 -7.87
N LEU A 173 -6.21 -17.45 -6.79
CA LEU A 173 -6.83 -16.58 -5.80
C LEU A 173 -6.88 -15.11 -6.23
N THR A 174 -5.90 -14.64 -7.00
CA THR A 174 -5.66 -13.21 -7.26
C THR A 174 -5.57 -12.83 -8.73
N GLY A 175 -5.52 -13.81 -9.63
CA GLY A 175 -5.33 -13.60 -11.06
C GLY A 175 -3.90 -13.25 -11.47
N GLN A 176 -2.92 -13.28 -10.56
CA GLN A 176 -1.52 -12.87 -10.81
C GLN A 176 -0.52 -13.84 -10.16
N SER A 177 0.71 -13.92 -10.71
CA SER A 177 1.86 -14.57 -10.07
C SER A 177 2.29 -13.81 -8.80
N ASN A 178 2.91 -14.53 -7.85
CA ASN A 178 3.52 -13.94 -6.66
C ASN A 178 5.04 -13.74 -6.75
N ASP A 179 5.67 -14.04 -7.87
CA ASP A 179 7.14 -14.03 -8.02
C ASP A 179 7.75 -12.70 -7.58
N ASN A 180 7.34 -11.60 -8.22
CA ASN A 180 7.82 -10.26 -7.90
C ASN A 180 7.38 -9.76 -6.52
N ILE A 181 6.30 -10.31 -5.96
CA ILE A 181 5.85 -10.01 -4.59
C ILE A 181 6.87 -10.59 -3.59
N LEU A 182 7.28 -11.85 -3.79
CA LEU A 182 8.28 -12.49 -2.92
C LEU A 182 9.68 -11.88 -3.12
N GLU A 183 10.01 -11.44 -4.34
CA GLU A 183 11.23 -10.67 -4.61
C GLU A 183 11.25 -9.34 -3.87
N LEU A 184 10.13 -8.60 -3.89
CA LEU A 184 10.00 -7.35 -3.13
C LEU A 184 10.16 -7.59 -1.62
N ALA A 185 9.56 -8.65 -1.07
CA ALA A 185 9.71 -8.97 0.35
C ALA A 185 11.20 -9.16 0.73
N LYS A 186 11.97 -9.86 -0.10
CA LYS A 186 13.42 -10.04 0.09
C LYS A 186 14.16 -8.70 -0.03
N TYR A 187 13.87 -7.90 -1.05
CA TYR A 187 14.47 -6.59 -1.23
C TYR A 187 14.22 -5.67 -0.03
N LEU A 188 12.96 -5.61 0.47
CA LEU A 188 12.65 -4.85 1.68
C LEU A 188 13.42 -5.34 2.91
N SER A 189 13.68 -6.66 3.00
CA SER A 189 14.52 -7.24 4.03
C SER A 189 15.99 -6.84 3.89
N ASP A 190 16.52 -6.82 2.68
CA ASP A 190 17.91 -6.46 2.41
C ASP A 190 18.21 -5.01 2.77
N ILE A 191 17.29 -4.09 2.46
CA ILE A 191 17.39 -2.68 2.84
C ILE A 191 16.91 -2.39 4.29
N ASN A 192 16.57 -3.44 5.04
CA ASN A 192 16.05 -3.38 6.42
C ASN A 192 14.85 -2.40 6.57
N LYS A 193 13.97 -2.35 5.58
CA LYS A 193 12.73 -1.56 5.64
C LYS A 193 11.71 -2.26 6.52
N PRO A 194 11.17 -1.60 7.57
CA PRO A 194 10.17 -2.20 8.44
C PRO A 194 8.94 -2.69 7.69
N VAL A 195 8.51 -3.92 7.97
CA VAL A 195 7.29 -4.47 7.37
C VAL A 195 6.37 -5.10 8.43
N TRP A 196 5.06 -4.96 8.21
CA TRP A 196 4.05 -5.82 8.80
C TRP A 196 3.54 -6.75 7.72
N ILE A 197 3.80 -8.03 7.84
CA ILE A 197 3.27 -9.04 6.91
C ILE A 197 1.80 -9.27 7.24
N ARG A 198 0.94 -9.15 6.23
CA ARG A 198 -0.49 -9.43 6.35
C ARG A 198 -0.89 -10.60 5.47
N HIS A 199 -1.69 -11.49 6.02
CA HIS A 199 -2.20 -12.65 5.32
C HIS A 199 -3.71 -12.78 5.53
N VAL A 200 -4.49 -12.69 4.45
CA VAL A 200 -5.93 -12.92 4.51
C VAL A 200 -6.19 -14.42 4.54
N LEU A 201 -6.82 -14.88 5.63
CA LEU A 201 -7.14 -16.29 5.85
C LEU A 201 -8.48 -16.61 5.20
N VAL A 202 -8.45 -17.09 3.96
CA VAL A 202 -9.64 -17.43 3.17
C VAL A 202 -9.84 -18.95 3.20
N PRO A 203 -10.96 -19.45 3.76
CA PRO A 203 -11.24 -20.89 3.82
C PRO A 203 -11.20 -21.53 2.43
N PHE A 204 -10.57 -22.72 2.36
CA PHE A 204 -10.39 -23.50 1.14
C PHE A 204 -9.55 -22.81 0.04
N ARG A 205 -8.80 -21.76 0.38
CA ARG A 205 -7.94 -21.01 -0.56
C ARG A 205 -6.54 -20.77 0.00
N SER A 206 -6.44 -19.96 1.05
CA SER A 206 -5.16 -19.57 1.66
C SER A 206 -4.98 -20.12 3.08
N ASP A 207 -5.93 -20.87 3.60
CA ASP A 207 -5.97 -21.33 4.98
C ASP A 207 -5.40 -22.74 5.23
N TYR A 208 -4.93 -23.46 4.20
CA TYR A 208 -4.35 -24.80 4.40
C TYR A 208 -3.04 -24.76 5.15
N ASP A 209 -2.85 -25.65 6.11
CA ASP A 209 -1.66 -25.71 6.97
C ASP A 209 -0.36 -25.83 6.18
N GLU A 210 -0.34 -26.59 5.08
CA GLU A 210 0.81 -26.73 4.22
C GLU A 210 1.31 -25.39 3.66
N TYR A 211 0.39 -24.50 3.24
CA TYR A 211 0.74 -23.18 2.73
C TYR A 211 1.14 -22.25 3.86
N LEU A 212 0.46 -22.29 5.00
CA LEU A 212 0.84 -21.52 6.19
C LEU A 212 2.24 -21.87 6.69
N ILE A 213 2.60 -23.18 6.71
CA ILE A 213 3.93 -23.64 7.07
C ILE A 213 4.99 -23.15 6.05
N ARG A 214 4.67 -23.17 4.76
CA ARG A 214 5.56 -22.63 3.72
C ARG A 214 5.72 -21.11 3.85
N LEU A 215 4.63 -20.40 4.17
CA LEU A 215 4.65 -18.97 4.41
C LEU A 215 5.49 -18.62 5.65
N ASP A 216 5.34 -19.35 6.76
CA ASP A 216 6.14 -19.19 7.96
C ASP A 216 7.65 -19.36 7.66
N LYS A 217 8.00 -20.45 6.93
CA LYS A 217 9.39 -20.66 6.50
C LYS A 217 9.94 -19.50 5.68
N PHE A 218 9.14 -18.93 4.79
CA PHE A 218 9.53 -17.77 4.01
C PHE A 218 9.70 -16.52 4.89
N ILE A 219 8.72 -16.21 5.75
CA ILE A 219 8.79 -15.06 6.66
C ILE A 219 10.03 -15.12 7.54
N LYS A 220 10.42 -16.30 8.03
CA LYS A 220 11.62 -16.51 8.85
C LYS A 220 12.94 -16.22 8.11
N THR A 221 12.94 -16.14 6.79
CA THR A 221 14.11 -15.68 6.03
C THR A 221 14.28 -14.16 6.01
N LEU A 222 13.23 -13.40 6.39
CA LEU A 222 13.22 -11.95 6.38
C LEU A 222 13.69 -11.39 7.73
N LYS A 223 14.49 -10.31 7.71
CA LYS A 223 15.13 -9.74 8.93
C LYS A 223 14.40 -8.55 9.50
N ASN A 224 13.43 -8.01 8.75
CA ASN A 224 12.79 -6.71 8.95
C ASN A 224 11.30 -6.78 9.33
N VAL A 225 10.82 -7.96 9.72
CA VAL A 225 9.41 -8.18 10.03
C VAL A 225 9.12 -7.74 11.47
N ASP A 226 8.37 -6.65 11.60
CA ASP A 226 7.96 -6.12 12.90
C ASP A 226 6.68 -6.79 13.43
N LYS A 227 5.80 -7.24 12.54
CA LYS A 227 4.52 -7.86 12.88
C LYS A 227 4.07 -8.85 11.80
N VAL A 228 3.40 -9.92 12.22
CA VAL A 228 2.65 -10.81 11.31
C VAL A 228 1.19 -10.79 11.74
N GLU A 229 0.30 -10.47 10.80
CA GLU A 229 -1.14 -10.36 11.03
C GLU A 229 -1.92 -11.35 10.19
N ILE A 230 -2.79 -12.10 10.85
CA ILE A 230 -3.84 -12.87 10.19
C ILE A 230 -5.08 -11.99 10.10
N LEU A 231 -5.56 -11.77 8.89
CA LEU A 231 -6.80 -11.06 8.60
C LEU A 231 -7.87 -12.09 8.25
N PRO A 232 -8.84 -12.35 9.14
CA PRO A 232 -9.92 -13.29 8.83
C PRO A 232 -10.74 -12.79 7.63
N TYR A 233 -10.95 -13.66 6.64
CA TYR A 233 -11.87 -13.39 5.56
C TYR A 233 -13.28 -13.07 6.10
N HIS A 234 -13.97 -12.13 5.49
CA HIS A 234 -15.37 -11.79 5.76
C HIS A 234 -16.06 -11.26 4.50
N THR A 235 -17.38 -11.27 4.50
CA THR A 235 -18.20 -10.96 3.32
C THR A 235 -18.63 -9.51 3.19
N MET A 236 -18.13 -8.60 4.04
CA MET A 236 -18.55 -7.18 4.08
C MET A 236 -18.38 -6.43 2.76
N GLY A 237 -17.44 -6.84 1.90
CA GLY A 237 -17.25 -6.25 0.57
C GLY A 237 -18.17 -6.81 -0.52
N LYS A 238 -18.98 -7.85 -0.26
CA LYS A 238 -19.79 -8.54 -1.27
C LYS A 238 -20.76 -7.61 -2.00
N TYR A 239 -21.41 -6.70 -1.28
CA TYR A 239 -22.36 -5.76 -1.87
C TYR A 239 -21.76 -4.93 -3.02
N LYS A 240 -20.46 -4.59 -2.97
CA LYS A 240 -19.79 -3.85 -4.04
C LYS A 240 -19.67 -4.67 -5.32
N TRP A 241 -19.47 -5.99 -5.20
CA TRP A 241 -19.47 -6.87 -6.37
C TRP A 241 -20.85 -6.89 -7.03
N GLU A 242 -21.91 -6.94 -6.23
CA GLU A 242 -23.31 -6.92 -6.69
C GLU A 242 -23.62 -5.58 -7.38
N GLU A 243 -23.23 -4.44 -6.78
CA GLU A 243 -23.38 -3.10 -7.36
C GLU A 243 -22.64 -2.94 -8.70
N MET A 244 -21.51 -3.64 -8.87
CA MET A 244 -20.73 -3.67 -10.11
C MET A 244 -21.28 -4.69 -11.14
N GLY A 245 -22.32 -5.44 -10.81
CA GLY A 245 -22.83 -6.52 -11.66
C GLY A 245 -21.87 -7.71 -11.80
N LEU A 246 -20.97 -7.89 -10.84
CA LEU A 246 -19.98 -8.97 -10.85
C LEU A 246 -20.43 -10.14 -9.97
N LYS A 247 -20.20 -11.37 -10.45
CA LYS A 247 -20.41 -12.56 -9.63
C LYS A 247 -19.34 -12.62 -8.53
N TYR A 248 -19.77 -12.77 -7.27
CA TYR A 248 -18.85 -12.95 -6.15
C TYR A 248 -18.23 -14.35 -6.17
N PRO A 249 -16.89 -14.50 -6.28
CA PRO A 249 -16.26 -15.81 -6.46
C PRO A 249 -16.30 -16.71 -5.22
N LEU A 250 -16.48 -16.12 -4.03
CA LEU A 250 -16.53 -16.83 -2.75
C LEU A 250 -17.97 -16.94 -2.20
N GLU A 251 -18.95 -16.99 -3.11
CA GLU A 251 -20.35 -17.22 -2.71
C GLU A 251 -20.48 -18.52 -1.94
N GLY A 252 -21.13 -18.47 -0.76
CA GLY A 252 -21.31 -19.64 0.12
C GLY A 252 -20.06 -20.03 0.93
N ILE A 253 -18.95 -19.27 0.85
CA ILE A 253 -17.79 -19.46 1.73
C ILE A 253 -17.98 -18.62 3.00
N GLU A 254 -18.12 -19.31 4.12
CA GLU A 254 -18.23 -18.66 5.43
C GLU A 254 -16.86 -18.16 5.93
N PRO A 255 -16.83 -17.15 6.82
CA PRO A 255 -15.60 -16.75 7.50
C PRO A 255 -14.91 -17.92 8.22
N PRO A 256 -13.56 -17.89 8.40
CA PRO A 256 -12.87 -18.92 9.16
C PRO A 256 -13.32 -18.92 10.62
N THR A 257 -13.37 -20.11 11.22
CA THR A 257 -13.70 -20.27 12.65
C THR A 257 -12.57 -19.71 13.53
N ASP A 258 -12.90 -19.37 14.79
CA ASP A 258 -11.91 -18.91 15.77
C ASP A 258 -10.77 -19.93 15.97
N ASP A 259 -11.09 -21.23 15.97
CA ASP A 259 -10.08 -22.30 16.06
C ASP A 259 -9.15 -22.29 14.84
N ARG A 260 -9.69 -22.05 13.64
CA ARG A 260 -8.90 -21.96 12.42
C ARG A 260 -7.99 -20.75 12.43
N ILE A 261 -8.49 -19.61 12.91
CA ILE A 261 -7.69 -18.38 13.10
C ILE A 261 -6.59 -18.61 14.13
N ALA A 262 -6.92 -19.21 15.28
CA ALA A 262 -5.94 -19.52 16.33
C ALA A 262 -4.85 -20.47 15.82
N ASN A 263 -5.22 -21.51 15.08
CA ASN A 263 -4.26 -22.43 14.46
C ASN A 263 -3.33 -21.72 13.46
N ALA A 264 -3.87 -20.86 12.59
CA ALA A 264 -3.07 -20.09 11.64
C ALA A 264 -2.09 -19.15 12.36
N LYS A 265 -2.53 -18.45 13.41
CA LYS A 265 -1.65 -17.62 14.25
C LYS A 265 -0.54 -18.42 14.89
N LYS A 266 -0.82 -19.64 15.37
CA LYS A 266 0.17 -20.55 15.95
C LYS A 266 1.19 -20.99 14.91
N ILE A 267 0.76 -21.41 13.71
CA ILE A 267 1.66 -21.84 12.62
C ILE A 267 2.58 -20.69 12.18
N LEU A 268 2.04 -19.47 12.06
CA LEU A 268 2.80 -18.30 11.64
C LEU A 268 3.55 -17.59 12.78
N HIS A 269 3.52 -18.15 13.98
CA HIS A 269 4.22 -17.61 15.15
C HIS A 269 3.97 -16.12 15.39
N THR A 270 2.74 -15.64 15.16
CA THR A 270 2.42 -14.19 15.14
C THR A 270 2.82 -13.45 16.40
N GLU A 271 2.81 -14.13 17.57
CA GLU A 271 3.16 -13.58 18.87
C GLU A 271 4.67 -13.32 19.06
N GLU A 272 5.52 -13.86 18.18
CA GLU A 272 6.97 -13.67 18.23
C GLU A 272 7.39 -12.33 17.60
N TYR A 273 6.59 -11.79 16.68
CA TYR A 273 6.88 -10.56 15.94
C TYR A 273 6.37 -9.33 16.68
N LYS A 274 7.22 -8.78 17.56
CA LYS A 274 6.89 -7.64 18.46
C LYS A 274 7.66 -6.35 18.16
N GLY A 275 8.28 -6.24 16.98
CA GLY A 275 9.01 -5.04 16.57
C GLY A 275 8.15 -3.78 16.57
N TYR A 276 6.86 -3.91 16.22
CA TYR A 276 5.87 -2.83 16.20
C TYR A 276 5.66 -2.14 17.57
N LEU A 277 5.98 -2.81 18.68
CA LEU A 277 5.87 -2.22 20.03
C LEU A 277 6.93 -1.13 20.26
N LYS A 278 8.06 -1.20 19.54
CA LYS A 278 9.21 -0.30 19.67
C LYS A 278 9.09 0.94 18.76
N ARG A 279 8.09 1.00 17.90
CA ARG A 279 7.88 2.08 16.91
C ARG A 279 6.74 3.01 17.27
#